data_c6a2d9a6624451ae8cda0bf2e09832ac
#
_entry.id   c6a2d9a6624451ae8cda0bf2e09832ac
#
_cell.length_a   1.000
_cell.length_b   1.000
_cell.length_c   1.000
_cell.angle_alpha   90.00
_cell.angle_beta   90.00
_cell.angle_gamma   90.00
#
_symmetry.space_group_name_H-M   'P 1'
#
loop_
_entity.id
_entity.type
_entity.pdbx_description
1 polymer ?
#
loop_
_entity_poly.entity_id
_entity_poly.type
_entity_poly.pdbx_seq_one_letter_code
_entity_poly.pdbx_strand_id
1 'polypeptide(L)'
;MDLHGGDVNEALTPLIFFPTAVEKSLSAAASAAAESLSVPYRVASTSRNGLYSWAAQCGIPALLVERGERGLWSGEEVSACQENVYELMRHLGILHVDMVSSCFPQTEIRKAIYEEAPADGFWYPAVSEAGQKLKQGALLGTLKDFYGNEIFRYTAPFDGVILYYTLSLGVKYKDPLI
;
A
#
# COMPACT_ATOMS: atom_id res chain seq x y z
N MET A 1 -0.60 -13.54 -7.93
CA MET A 1 -0.01 -12.29 -7.43
C MET A 1 -0.21 -11.22 -8.49
N ASP A 2 -0.67 -10.07 -8.08
CA ASP A 2 -0.77 -8.85 -8.87
C ASP A 2 0.42 -7.96 -8.48
N LEU A 3 1.11 -7.33 -9.43
CA LEU A 3 2.30 -6.50 -9.16
C LEU A 3 2.03 -5.09 -9.66
N HIS A 4 2.09 -4.14 -8.76
CA HIS A 4 1.89 -2.72 -9.05
C HIS A 4 3.10 -1.88 -8.64
N GLY A 5 3.19 -0.69 -9.21
CA GLY A 5 4.06 0.39 -8.77
C GLY A 5 3.25 1.65 -8.50
N GLY A 6 3.77 2.53 -7.67
CA GLY A 6 3.13 3.80 -7.37
C GLY A 6 3.05 4.71 -8.59
N ASP A 7 1.98 5.49 -8.66
CA ASP A 7 1.73 6.45 -9.74
C ASP A 7 2.80 7.56 -9.80
N VAL A 8 2.81 8.29 -10.92
CA VAL A 8 3.80 9.37 -11.18
C VAL A 8 3.80 10.48 -10.12
N ASN A 9 2.70 10.65 -9.42
CA ASN A 9 2.50 11.67 -8.39
C ASN A 9 2.40 11.08 -6.97
N GLU A 10 2.83 9.82 -6.77
CA GLU A 10 2.67 9.10 -5.50
C GLU A 10 4.03 8.73 -4.90
N ALA A 11 4.22 9.04 -3.61
CA ALA A 11 5.26 8.44 -2.79
C ALA A 11 4.68 7.23 -2.05
N LEU A 12 5.36 6.09 -2.10
CA LEU A 12 4.86 4.82 -1.62
C LEU A 12 5.96 4.04 -0.88
N THR A 13 5.63 3.46 0.29
CA THR A 13 6.47 2.44 0.92
C THR A 13 6.02 1.05 0.49
N PRO A 14 6.94 0.08 0.24
CA PRO A 14 6.53 -1.25 -0.19
C PRO A 14 5.52 -1.90 0.75
N LEU A 15 4.44 -2.42 0.19
CA LEU A 15 3.36 -3.07 0.93
C LEU A 15 2.68 -4.19 0.15
N ILE A 16 1.93 -5.02 0.85
CA ILE A 16 1.12 -6.10 0.28
C ILE A 16 -0.32 -5.93 0.73
N PHE A 17 -1.27 -5.95 -0.20
CA PHE A 17 -2.68 -6.14 0.15
C PHE A 17 -3.04 -7.63 0.06
N PHE A 18 -3.77 -8.11 1.08
CA PHE A 18 -4.41 -9.43 1.05
C PHE A 18 -5.90 -9.30 1.38
N PRO A 19 -6.79 -10.06 0.71
CA PRO A 19 -8.23 -9.90 0.85
C PRO A 19 -8.74 -10.51 2.17
N THR A 20 -9.64 -9.78 2.85
CA THR A 20 -10.31 -10.25 4.07
C THR A 20 -11.83 -10.31 3.96
N ALA A 21 -12.43 -9.65 2.95
CA ALA A 21 -13.87 -9.66 2.67
C ALA A 21 -14.27 -10.86 1.79
N VAL A 22 -13.71 -12.03 2.06
CA VAL A 22 -13.89 -13.28 1.32
C VAL A 22 -14.02 -14.45 2.30
N GLU A 23 -14.18 -15.67 1.81
CA GLU A 23 -14.23 -16.88 2.63
C GLU A 23 -12.94 -17.02 3.47
N LYS A 24 -13.08 -17.48 4.72
CA LYS A 24 -11.99 -17.48 5.72
C LYS A 24 -10.76 -18.29 5.28
N SER A 25 -10.97 -19.41 4.59
CA SER A 25 -9.86 -20.23 4.10
C SER A 25 -9.05 -19.52 3.03
N LEU A 26 -9.71 -18.78 2.13
CA LEU A 26 -9.06 -17.99 1.10
C LEU A 26 -8.26 -16.81 1.71
N SER A 27 -8.88 -16.11 2.68
CA SER A 27 -8.22 -15.04 3.41
C SER A 27 -7.00 -15.56 4.17
N ALA A 28 -7.10 -16.70 4.84
CA ALA A 28 -6.00 -17.33 5.56
C ALA A 28 -4.85 -17.74 4.62
N ALA A 29 -5.17 -18.34 3.47
CA ALA A 29 -4.17 -18.72 2.47
C ALA A 29 -3.45 -17.49 1.91
N ALA A 30 -4.19 -16.40 1.60
CA ALA A 30 -3.61 -15.15 1.13
C ALA A 30 -2.74 -14.48 2.21
N SER A 31 -3.18 -14.48 3.47
CA SER A 31 -2.40 -13.96 4.59
C SER A 31 -1.08 -14.71 4.79
N ALA A 32 -1.12 -16.06 4.75
CA ALA A 32 0.06 -16.91 4.88
C ALA A 32 1.05 -16.68 3.72
N ALA A 33 0.54 -16.52 2.50
CA ALA A 33 1.36 -16.16 1.35
C ALA A 33 1.98 -14.77 1.51
N ALA A 34 1.23 -13.77 2.01
CA ALA A 34 1.75 -12.42 2.27
C ALA A 34 2.87 -12.44 3.33
N GLU A 35 2.74 -13.28 4.36
CA GLU A 35 3.77 -13.48 5.40
C GLU A 35 5.09 -14.02 4.86
N SER A 36 5.06 -14.76 3.77
CA SER A 36 6.25 -15.37 3.18
C SER A 36 7.10 -14.41 2.33
N LEU A 37 6.63 -13.17 2.10
CA LEU A 37 7.28 -12.21 1.23
C LEU A 37 8.09 -11.18 2.02
N SER A 38 9.25 -10.78 1.49
CA SER A 38 10.13 -9.75 2.06
C SER A 38 9.62 -8.33 1.77
N VAL A 39 8.44 -7.98 2.35
CA VAL A 39 7.80 -6.67 2.23
C VAL A 39 7.41 -6.18 3.64
N PRO A 40 7.72 -4.92 4.02
CA PRO A 40 7.61 -4.47 5.40
C PRO A 40 6.18 -4.38 5.95
N TYR A 41 5.19 -4.14 5.09
CA TYR A 41 3.79 -3.97 5.50
C TYR A 41 2.87 -4.91 4.74
N ARG A 42 1.96 -5.58 5.46
CA ARG A 42 0.85 -6.32 4.87
C ARG A 42 -0.46 -5.75 5.36
N VAL A 43 -1.33 -5.40 4.44
CA VAL A 43 -2.58 -4.68 4.70
C VAL A 43 -3.77 -5.61 4.50
N ALA A 44 -4.55 -5.78 5.56
CA ALA A 44 -5.80 -6.52 5.54
C ALA A 44 -6.85 -5.70 4.76
N SER A 45 -7.14 -6.08 3.52
CA SER A 45 -7.99 -5.31 2.61
C SER A 45 -9.41 -5.85 2.55
N THR A 46 -10.38 -4.95 2.68
CA THR A 46 -11.80 -5.24 2.43
C THR A 46 -12.25 -4.81 1.03
N SER A 47 -11.34 -4.31 0.19
CA SER A 47 -11.61 -3.89 -1.19
C SER A 47 -12.21 -5.05 -2.01
N ARG A 48 -13.12 -4.70 -2.91
CA ARG A 48 -13.81 -5.64 -3.82
C ARG A 48 -13.60 -5.30 -5.29
N ASN A 49 -12.86 -4.25 -5.59
CA ASN A 49 -12.44 -3.82 -6.93
C ASN A 49 -10.93 -4.05 -7.09
N GLY A 50 -10.47 -4.26 -8.30
CA GLY A 50 -9.09 -4.60 -8.61
C GLY A 50 -8.88 -6.11 -8.82
N LEU A 51 -7.80 -6.47 -9.51
CA LEU A 51 -7.58 -7.82 -10.02
C LEU A 51 -7.45 -8.85 -8.89
N TYR A 52 -6.62 -8.59 -7.87
CA TYR A 52 -6.43 -9.52 -6.75
C TYR A 52 -7.72 -9.78 -5.96
N SER A 53 -8.54 -8.74 -5.73
CA SER A 53 -9.79 -8.88 -4.97
C SER A 53 -10.87 -9.57 -5.80
N TRP A 54 -10.88 -9.38 -7.13
CA TRP A 54 -11.74 -10.13 -8.05
C TRP A 54 -11.37 -11.60 -8.08
N ALA A 55 -10.09 -11.93 -8.19
CA ALA A 55 -9.62 -13.32 -8.12
C ALA A 55 -10.11 -13.99 -6.82
N ALA A 56 -9.97 -13.30 -5.69
CA ALA A 56 -10.40 -13.80 -4.39
C ALA A 56 -11.92 -14.02 -4.31
N GLN A 57 -12.74 -13.14 -4.91
CA GLN A 57 -14.19 -13.33 -5.02
C GLN A 57 -14.56 -14.52 -5.92
N CYS A 58 -13.69 -14.88 -6.85
CA CYS A 58 -13.83 -16.09 -7.67
C CYS A 58 -13.26 -17.37 -7.02
N GLY A 59 -12.86 -17.31 -5.75
CA GLY A 59 -12.34 -18.48 -5.01
C GLY A 59 -10.85 -18.74 -5.21
N ILE A 60 -10.09 -17.77 -5.73
CA ILE A 60 -8.65 -17.89 -5.96
C ILE A 60 -7.92 -17.03 -4.93
N PRO A 61 -7.09 -17.62 -4.01
CA PRO A 61 -6.26 -16.82 -3.10
C PRO A 61 -5.34 -15.88 -3.89
N ALA A 62 -5.32 -14.60 -3.53
CA ALA A 62 -4.61 -13.60 -4.32
C ALA A 62 -4.00 -12.51 -3.45
N LEU A 63 -2.94 -11.90 -3.95
CA LEU A 63 -2.19 -10.81 -3.33
C LEU A 63 -1.99 -9.68 -4.35
N LEU A 64 -1.89 -8.45 -3.84
CA LEU A 64 -1.37 -7.31 -4.58
C LEU A 64 -0.12 -6.82 -3.86
N VAL A 65 1.00 -6.76 -4.57
CA VAL A 65 2.26 -6.19 -4.09
C VAL A 65 2.45 -4.83 -4.74
N GLU A 66 2.64 -3.82 -3.92
CA GLU A 66 2.94 -2.44 -4.34
C GLU A 66 4.42 -2.15 -4.07
N ARG A 67 5.19 -1.77 -5.09
CA ARG A 67 6.61 -1.38 -5.01
C ARG A 67 6.96 -0.32 -6.03
N GLY A 68 7.94 0.51 -5.69
CA GLY A 68 8.31 1.66 -6.50
C GLY A 68 7.36 2.84 -6.33
N GLU A 69 7.81 4.02 -6.68
CA GLU A 69 7.07 5.27 -6.51
C GLU A 69 7.34 6.24 -7.66
N ARG A 70 6.52 7.29 -7.78
CA ARG A 70 6.73 8.41 -8.72
C ARG A 70 6.78 7.98 -10.20
N GLY A 71 6.19 6.83 -10.54
CA GLY A 71 6.30 6.26 -11.87
C GLY A 71 7.73 5.92 -12.29
N LEU A 72 8.66 5.85 -11.33
CA LEU A 72 10.07 5.54 -11.57
C LEU A 72 10.34 4.05 -11.36
N TRP A 73 11.42 3.58 -11.96
CA TRP A 73 11.93 2.24 -11.74
C TRP A 73 13.42 2.29 -11.36
N SER A 74 13.88 1.28 -10.67
CA SER A 74 15.29 1.05 -10.40
C SER A 74 15.63 -0.43 -10.50
N GLY A 75 16.90 -0.75 -10.74
CA GLY A 75 17.36 -2.15 -10.73
C GLY A 75 17.12 -2.84 -9.38
N GLU A 76 17.16 -2.08 -8.29
CA GLU A 76 16.89 -2.56 -6.94
C GLU A 76 15.42 -2.97 -6.79
N GLU A 77 14.47 -2.11 -7.19
CA GLU A 77 13.04 -2.43 -7.14
C GLU A 77 12.65 -3.58 -8.07
N VAL A 78 13.24 -3.66 -9.26
CA VAL A 78 13.04 -4.79 -10.17
C VAL A 78 13.50 -6.09 -9.51
N SER A 79 14.70 -6.10 -8.90
CA SER A 79 15.23 -7.27 -8.21
C SER A 79 14.37 -7.66 -7.01
N ALA A 80 13.88 -6.69 -6.24
CA ALA A 80 12.99 -6.92 -5.10
C ALA A 80 11.64 -7.51 -5.54
N CYS A 81 11.05 -7.00 -6.62
CA CYS A 81 9.84 -7.59 -7.21
C CYS A 81 10.05 -9.04 -7.66
N GLN A 82 11.18 -9.31 -8.34
CA GLN A 82 11.54 -10.69 -8.76
C GLN A 82 11.69 -11.62 -7.55
N GLU A 83 12.36 -11.17 -6.49
CA GLU A 83 12.50 -11.97 -5.27
C GLU A 83 11.15 -12.26 -4.62
N ASN A 84 10.24 -11.28 -4.55
CA ASN A 84 8.89 -11.53 -4.02
C ASN A 84 8.13 -12.59 -4.85
N VAL A 85 8.30 -12.63 -6.17
CA VAL A 85 7.74 -13.71 -6.99
C VAL A 85 8.37 -15.06 -6.62
N TYR A 86 9.70 -15.13 -6.47
CA TYR A 86 10.38 -16.37 -6.09
C TYR A 86 10.00 -16.83 -4.67
N GLU A 87 9.86 -15.91 -3.72
CA GLU A 87 9.37 -16.21 -2.37
C GLU A 87 7.98 -16.84 -2.40
N LEU A 88 7.05 -16.26 -3.19
CA LEU A 88 5.73 -16.84 -3.37
C LEU A 88 5.79 -18.24 -4.03
N MET A 89 6.63 -18.42 -5.05
CA MET A 89 6.80 -19.72 -5.71
C MET A 89 7.38 -20.78 -4.75
N ARG A 90 8.28 -20.39 -3.84
CA ARG A 90 8.77 -21.27 -2.75
C ARG A 90 7.66 -21.61 -1.76
N HIS A 91 6.90 -20.59 -1.32
CA HIS A 91 5.75 -20.79 -0.42
C HIS A 91 4.72 -21.77 -1.00
N LEU A 92 4.49 -21.72 -2.31
CA LEU A 92 3.58 -22.63 -3.02
C LEU A 92 4.20 -23.99 -3.38
N GLY A 93 5.47 -24.24 -3.03
CA GLY A 93 6.17 -25.48 -3.37
C GLY A 93 6.49 -25.65 -4.86
N ILE A 94 6.43 -24.56 -5.66
CA ILE A 94 6.77 -24.56 -7.09
C ILE A 94 8.29 -24.56 -7.27
N LEU A 95 9.00 -23.79 -6.43
CA LEU A 95 10.45 -23.78 -6.37
C LEU A 95 10.93 -24.56 -5.15
N HIS A 96 11.73 -25.57 -5.37
CA HIS A 96 12.42 -26.35 -4.33
C HIS A 96 13.87 -25.83 -4.23
N VAL A 97 14.15 -25.00 -3.24
CA VAL A 97 15.48 -24.53 -2.89
C VAL A 97 15.67 -24.80 -1.43
N ASP A 98 16.86 -25.21 -1.00
CA ASP A 98 17.18 -25.35 0.43
C ASP A 98 16.94 -24.01 1.13
N MET A 99 15.90 -23.98 1.96
CA MET A 99 15.38 -22.77 2.58
C MET A 99 16.37 -22.26 3.65
N VAL A 100 17.00 -21.12 3.41
CA VAL A 100 17.33 -20.22 4.51
C VAL A 100 16.04 -19.43 4.81
N SER A 101 15.32 -19.86 5.82
CA SER A 101 14.13 -19.13 6.30
C SER A 101 14.59 -17.80 6.91
N SER A 102 14.72 -16.78 6.10
CA SER A 102 14.86 -15.42 6.61
C SER A 102 13.46 -14.93 6.99
N CYS A 103 13.18 -14.88 8.28
CA CYS A 103 11.98 -14.20 8.78
C CYS A 103 12.15 -12.70 8.55
N PHE A 104 11.56 -12.19 7.46
CA PHE A 104 11.56 -10.75 7.23
C PHE A 104 10.57 -10.09 8.21
N PRO A 105 10.98 -9.05 8.96
CA PRO A 105 10.10 -8.41 9.92
C PRO A 105 8.99 -7.65 9.19
N GLN A 106 7.76 -8.09 9.37
CA GLN A 106 6.56 -7.47 8.80
C GLN A 106 5.65 -6.89 9.86
N THR A 107 4.95 -5.82 9.50
CA THR A 107 3.86 -5.25 10.29
C THR A 107 2.52 -5.48 9.58
N GLU A 108 1.58 -6.14 10.24
CA GLU A 108 0.21 -6.29 9.73
C GLU A 108 -0.61 -5.04 10.06
N ILE A 109 -1.21 -4.44 9.04
CA ILE A 109 -2.09 -3.27 9.10
C ILE A 109 -3.54 -3.77 8.96
N ARG A 110 -4.31 -3.67 10.03
CA ARG A 110 -5.74 -4.05 10.06
C ARG A 110 -6.69 -2.87 9.97
N LYS A 111 -6.18 -1.68 10.17
CA LYS A 111 -6.94 -0.44 10.12
C LYS A 111 -6.17 0.56 9.28
N ALA A 112 -6.74 0.97 8.17
CA ALA A 112 -6.23 2.02 7.31
C ALA A 112 -7.31 3.06 7.05
N ILE A 113 -6.91 4.25 6.72
CA ILE A 113 -7.77 5.31 6.17
C ILE A 113 -7.21 5.72 4.82
N TYR A 114 -8.10 6.21 3.99
CA TYR A 114 -7.79 6.78 2.68
C TYR A 114 -8.48 8.13 2.63
N GLU A 115 -7.69 9.19 2.57
CA GLU A 115 -8.21 10.54 2.50
C GLU A 115 -8.19 11.03 1.04
N GLU A 116 -9.33 11.54 0.60
CA GLU A 116 -9.53 12.09 -0.74
C GLU A 116 -9.71 13.61 -0.67
N ALA A 117 -9.39 14.30 -1.75
CA ALA A 117 -9.61 15.74 -1.86
C ALA A 117 -11.11 16.07 -1.86
N PRO A 118 -11.61 16.89 -0.92
CA PRO A 118 -13.01 17.28 -0.85
C PRO A 118 -13.39 18.34 -1.88
N ALA A 119 -12.41 18.92 -2.57
CA ALA A 119 -12.56 19.92 -3.63
C ALA A 119 -11.29 20.00 -4.47
N ASP A 120 -11.40 20.65 -5.65
CA ASP A 120 -10.23 21.06 -6.43
C ASP A 120 -9.39 22.07 -5.65
N GLY A 121 -8.06 21.98 -5.76
CA GLY A 121 -7.19 22.92 -5.08
C GLY A 121 -5.72 22.53 -5.10
N PHE A 122 -4.97 23.09 -4.14
CA PHE A 122 -3.56 22.85 -3.94
C PHE A 122 -3.33 22.05 -2.66
N TRP A 123 -2.76 20.86 -2.82
CA TRP A 123 -2.41 19.97 -1.72
C TRP A 123 -0.99 20.24 -1.21
N TYR A 124 -0.85 20.42 0.09
CA TYR A 124 0.42 20.60 0.78
C TYR A 124 0.59 19.48 1.80
N PRO A 125 1.25 18.36 1.45
CA PRO A 125 1.54 17.30 2.41
C PRO A 125 2.47 17.83 3.51
N ALA A 126 2.21 17.45 4.75
CA ALA A 126 3.06 17.74 5.91
C ALA A 126 3.94 16.54 6.29
N VAL A 127 3.81 15.44 5.56
CA VAL A 127 4.64 14.23 5.68
C VAL A 127 5.84 14.36 4.74
N SER A 128 6.99 13.82 5.16
CA SER A 128 8.25 13.93 4.41
C SER A 128 8.57 12.71 3.58
N GLU A 129 8.05 11.53 3.96
CA GLU A 129 8.33 10.26 3.29
C GLU A 129 7.24 9.23 3.56
N ALA A 130 7.04 8.32 2.64
CA ALA A 130 6.25 7.12 2.87
C ALA A 130 7.01 6.19 3.84
N GLY A 131 6.30 5.48 4.71
CA GLY A 131 6.89 4.74 5.83
C GLY A 131 7.07 5.57 7.11
N GLN A 132 6.87 6.89 7.08
CA GLN A 132 6.93 7.75 8.25
C GLN A 132 5.89 7.33 9.29
N LYS A 133 6.34 7.13 10.54
CA LYS A 133 5.46 6.85 11.68
C LYS A 133 4.96 8.15 12.29
N LEU A 134 3.67 8.24 12.54
CA LEU A 134 3.01 9.42 13.08
C LEU A 134 2.19 9.07 14.33
N LYS A 135 2.02 10.06 15.19
CA LYS A 135 1.13 10.00 16.35
C LYS A 135 -0.24 10.56 15.99
N GLN A 136 -1.27 10.11 16.71
CA GLN A 136 -2.61 10.71 16.65
C GLN A 136 -2.54 12.23 16.80
N GLY A 137 -3.27 12.95 15.94
CA GLY A 137 -3.30 14.41 15.92
C GLY A 137 -2.17 15.06 15.10
N ALA A 138 -1.15 14.29 14.63
CA ALA A 138 -0.12 14.84 13.74
C ALA A 138 -0.74 15.34 12.43
N LEU A 139 -0.25 16.48 11.92
CA LEU A 139 -0.70 17.03 10.66
C LEU A 139 -0.25 16.11 9.51
N LEU A 140 -1.18 15.72 8.66
CA LEU A 140 -0.93 14.96 7.42
C LEU A 140 -0.73 15.89 6.24
N GLY A 141 -1.50 16.97 6.17
CA GLY A 141 -1.41 17.98 5.14
C GLY A 141 -2.56 18.96 5.16
N THR A 142 -2.50 19.94 4.24
CA THR A 142 -3.53 20.96 4.07
C THR A 142 -3.92 21.10 2.61
N LEU A 143 -5.20 21.27 2.36
CA LEU A 143 -5.73 21.63 1.04
C LEU A 143 -6.07 23.13 1.05
N LYS A 144 -5.62 23.84 0.01
CA LYS A 144 -5.92 25.27 -0.18
C LYS A 144 -6.67 25.49 -1.48
N ASP A 145 -7.51 26.53 -1.50
CA ASP A 145 -8.16 27.00 -2.72
C ASP A 145 -7.18 27.71 -3.67
N PHE A 146 -7.67 28.15 -4.83
CA PHE A 146 -6.87 28.88 -5.83
C PHE A 146 -6.48 30.28 -5.39
N TYR A 147 -6.97 30.77 -4.24
CA TYR A 147 -6.60 32.06 -3.64
C TYR A 147 -5.63 31.90 -2.46
N GLY A 148 -5.28 30.64 -2.11
CA GLY A 148 -4.36 30.32 -1.03
C GLY A 148 -5.02 30.19 0.34
N ASN A 149 -6.35 30.27 0.44
CA ASN A 149 -7.06 30.03 1.70
C ASN A 149 -7.07 28.53 2.00
N GLU A 150 -6.83 28.17 3.27
CA GLU A 150 -6.97 26.79 3.72
C GLU A 150 -8.46 26.40 3.72
N ILE A 151 -8.81 25.36 2.97
CA ILE A 151 -10.18 24.84 2.87
C ILE A 151 -10.35 23.52 3.60
N PHE A 152 -9.25 22.78 3.81
CA PHE A 152 -9.25 21.56 4.60
C PHE A 152 -7.89 21.28 5.25
N ARG A 153 -7.93 20.64 6.44
CA ARG A 153 -6.75 20.23 7.20
C ARG A 153 -6.93 18.79 7.65
N TYR A 154 -5.98 17.95 7.26
CA TYR A 154 -5.97 16.53 7.60
C TYR A 154 -5.04 16.28 8.77
N THR A 155 -5.51 15.54 9.78
CA THR A 155 -4.70 15.10 10.92
C THR A 155 -4.88 13.59 11.12
N ALA A 156 -3.82 12.94 11.60
CA ALA A 156 -3.83 11.51 11.87
C ALA A 156 -4.89 11.17 12.97
N PRO A 157 -5.88 10.33 12.67
CA PRO A 157 -6.94 10.00 13.63
C PRO A 157 -6.49 8.96 14.69
N PHE A 158 -5.33 8.33 14.48
CA PHE A 158 -4.69 7.35 15.39
C PHE A 158 -3.19 7.29 15.12
N ASP A 159 -2.44 6.64 16.01
CA ASP A 159 -1.02 6.33 15.78
C ASP A 159 -0.90 5.39 14.58
N GLY A 160 -0.02 5.68 13.63
CA GLY A 160 0.08 4.91 12.39
C GLY A 160 1.35 5.14 11.59
N VAL A 161 1.35 4.62 10.38
CA VAL A 161 2.39 4.76 9.38
C VAL A 161 1.78 5.24 8.07
N ILE A 162 2.47 6.13 7.38
CA ILE A 162 2.09 6.57 6.04
C ILE A 162 2.48 5.49 5.05
N LEU A 163 1.51 4.88 4.38
CA LEU A 163 1.75 3.87 3.36
C LEU A 163 2.02 4.51 2.01
N TYR A 164 1.26 5.54 1.66
CA TYR A 164 1.49 6.38 0.49
C TYR A 164 0.95 7.80 0.72
N TYR A 165 1.36 8.74 -0.11
CA TYR A 165 0.76 10.07 -0.19
C TYR A 165 1.03 10.72 -1.55
N THR A 166 0.13 11.64 -1.95
CA THR A 166 0.23 12.37 -3.20
C THR A 166 1.23 13.51 -3.11
N LEU A 167 2.14 13.57 -4.09
CA LEU A 167 3.18 14.59 -4.26
C LEU A 167 2.72 15.76 -5.13
N SER A 168 1.66 15.58 -5.95
CA SER A 168 1.14 16.63 -6.81
C SER A 168 0.61 17.79 -6.00
N LEU A 169 1.03 19.01 -6.37
CA LEU A 169 0.49 20.23 -5.81
C LEU A 169 -0.98 20.43 -6.20
N GLY A 170 -1.31 20.29 -7.49
CA GLY A 170 -2.68 20.39 -7.98
C GLY A 170 -3.43 19.09 -7.83
N VAL A 171 -4.61 19.15 -7.21
CA VAL A 171 -5.51 18.00 -7.03
C VAL A 171 -6.94 18.38 -7.41
N LYS A 172 -7.71 17.38 -7.84
CA LYS A 172 -9.14 17.48 -8.14
C LYS A 172 -9.96 16.84 -7.05
N TYR A 173 -11.23 17.18 -7.03
CA TYR A 173 -12.21 16.50 -6.19
C TYR A 173 -12.12 14.98 -6.34
N LYS A 174 -11.98 14.28 -5.22
CA LYS A 174 -11.78 12.82 -5.09
C LYS A 174 -10.42 12.28 -5.53
N ASP A 175 -9.46 13.12 -5.87
CA ASP A 175 -8.10 12.60 -6.00
C ASP A 175 -7.61 12.06 -4.65
N PRO A 176 -6.91 10.92 -4.62
CA PRO A 176 -6.33 10.39 -3.39
C PRO A 176 -5.26 11.36 -2.86
N LEU A 177 -5.22 11.58 -1.55
CA LEU A 177 -4.25 12.45 -0.90
C LEU A 177 -3.26 11.68 -0.04
N ILE A 178 -3.77 10.71 0.76
CA ILE A 178 -2.95 9.96 1.71
C ILE A 178 -3.69 8.71 2.19
#